data_b066ef14ce04927bcb4a4fa85acf22d1
#
_entry.id   b066ef14ce04927bcb4a4fa85acf22d1
#
_cell.length_a   1.000
_cell.length_b   1.000
_cell.length_c   1.000
_cell.angle_alpha   90.00
_cell.angle_beta   90.00
_cell.angle_gamma   90.00
#
_symmetry.space_group_name_H-M   'P 1'
#
loop_
_entity.id
_entity.type
_entity.pdbx_description
1 polymer ?
#
loop_
_entity_poly.entity_id
_entity_poly.type
_entity_poly.pdbx_seq_one_letter_code
_entity_poly.pdbx_strand_id
1 'polypeptide(L)'
;MSILTVSPFAEKKIKQGKQLLLAEDFPNITENNQLVYLYSQSKDFLGTGYLSSQNKGIGWFLSPKKQQLTVTYFQGLFERAKAKRQSYYDNELTTAFRLFNQDGDDFGGLTIDLYGDYALFSWYNAFVYSLKNDIVEAFQMVFPEVLGGYEKIRFKGLDFESDHLFGQEAADTFTILENGVTYEVFLNDGLMTGIFLDQHEVRDGLVNGLALGKSVLNMFSYTAAFSVAAAMGGAVETTSVDLAKRSRELSTAHFEANGFSMENHRLVVMDVFDYFKYAKKKGLSYDLIVIDPPSFARNKKRTFSANKDYHKLIAQSLDILSENGTIIASTNAANMTVQQFKKQLRKGLGDVSADFVNLQQLPADFTVNPNDPTSNYLKVYTIKVNK
;
A
#
# COMPACT_ATOMS: atom_id res chain seq x y z
N MET A 1 -23.29 13.60 -20.64
CA MET A 1 -23.26 12.22 -20.10
C MET A 1 -23.47 11.26 -21.25
N SER A 2 -22.52 10.41 -21.55
CA SER A 2 -22.58 9.52 -22.72
C SER A 2 -23.23 8.18 -22.36
N ILE A 3 -23.79 7.52 -23.36
CA ILE A 3 -24.33 6.16 -23.28
C ILE A 3 -23.33 5.22 -23.96
N LEU A 4 -22.88 4.19 -23.27
CA LEU A 4 -21.92 3.24 -23.79
C LEU A 4 -22.43 1.81 -23.68
N THR A 5 -22.18 1.03 -24.73
CA THR A 5 -22.48 -0.39 -24.74
C THR A 5 -21.21 -1.18 -24.39
N VAL A 6 -21.30 -2.05 -23.38
CA VAL A 6 -20.18 -2.90 -22.96
C VAL A 6 -20.19 -4.22 -23.71
N SER A 7 -19.05 -4.92 -23.75
CA SER A 7 -18.95 -6.29 -24.25
C SER A 7 -19.71 -7.27 -23.34
N PRO A 8 -20.14 -8.47 -23.84
CA PRO A 8 -20.78 -9.49 -23.00
C PRO A 8 -19.89 -9.96 -21.84
N PHE A 9 -18.56 -9.91 -22.04
CA PHE A 9 -17.58 -10.24 -21.01
C PHE A 9 -17.59 -9.18 -19.89
N ALA A 10 -17.62 -7.90 -20.26
CA ALA A 10 -17.70 -6.80 -19.30
C ALA A 10 -19.04 -6.78 -18.56
N GLU A 11 -20.15 -7.05 -19.25
CA GLU A 11 -21.46 -7.20 -18.62
C GLU A 11 -21.43 -8.26 -17.51
N LYS A 12 -20.83 -9.44 -17.80
CA LYS A 12 -20.66 -10.49 -16.82
C LYS A 12 -19.84 -10.04 -15.62
N LYS A 13 -18.70 -9.34 -15.84
CA LYS A 13 -17.85 -8.79 -14.78
C LYS A 13 -18.63 -7.80 -13.89
N ILE A 14 -19.36 -6.88 -14.49
CA ILE A 14 -20.18 -5.90 -13.77
C ILE A 14 -21.25 -6.60 -12.91
N LYS A 15 -21.98 -7.55 -13.49
CA LYS A 15 -22.99 -8.33 -12.76
C LYS A 15 -22.40 -9.19 -11.62
N GLN A 16 -21.13 -9.53 -11.70
CA GLN A 16 -20.36 -10.19 -10.63
C GLN A 16 -19.81 -9.21 -9.57
N GLY A 17 -20.07 -7.92 -9.68
CA GLY A 17 -19.63 -6.91 -8.73
C GLY A 17 -18.22 -6.36 -8.95
N LYS A 18 -17.58 -6.64 -10.09
CA LYS A 18 -16.32 -5.98 -10.45
C LYS A 18 -16.58 -4.56 -10.89
N GLN A 19 -15.84 -3.62 -10.33
CA GLN A 19 -16.02 -2.20 -10.60
C GLN A 19 -15.01 -1.64 -11.60
N LEU A 20 -13.79 -2.20 -11.67
CA LEU A 20 -12.75 -1.71 -12.59
C LEU A 20 -13.13 -1.99 -14.04
N LEU A 21 -13.13 -0.93 -14.86
CA LEU A 21 -13.38 -0.97 -16.29
C LEU A 21 -12.05 -0.94 -17.06
N LEU A 22 -11.92 -1.83 -18.04
CA LEU A 22 -10.74 -1.98 -18.89
C LEU A 22 -11.08 -1.57 -20.33
N ALA A 23 -10.06 -1.21 -21.12
CA ALA A 23 -10.28 -0.84 -22.53
C ALA A 23 -10.94 -1.97 -23.34
N GLU A 24 -10.60 -3.21 -23.06
CA GLU A 24 -11.17 -4.42 -23.68
C GLU A 24 -12.67 -4.65 -23.36
N ASP A 25 -13.19 -3.94 -22.35
CA ASP A 25 -14.60 -4.05 -21.96
C ASP A 25 -15.53 -3.35 -22.95
N PHE A 26 -14.97 -2.54 -23.87
CA PHE A 26 -15.73 -1.75 -24.84
C PHE A 26 -15.30 -2.09 -26.27
N PRO A 27 -16.26 -2.25 -27.22
CA PRO A 27 -15.93 -2.49 -28.64
C PRO A 27 -15.15 -1.33 -29.28
N ASN A 28 -15.58 -0.10 -29.00
CA ASN A 28 -14.93 1.14 -29.40
C ASN A 28 -15.10 2.13 -28.27
N ILE A 29 -14.05 2.83 -27.90
CA ILE A 29 -14.08 3.83 -26.86
C ILE A 29 -13.30 5.07 -27.31
N THR A 30 -13.96 6.21 -27.26
CA THR A 30 -13.39 7.54 -27.54
C THR A 30 -13.56 8.48 -26.35
N GLU A 31 -14.48 8.13 -25.45
CA GLU A 31 -14.84 8.88 -24.27
C GLU A 31 -13.74 8.80 -23.21
N ASN A 32 -13.52 9.92 -22.53
CA ASN A 32 -12.59 10.02 -21.40
C ASN A 32 -13.02 11.16 -20.47
N ASN A 33 -12.66 11.08 -19.21
CA ASN A 33 -12.93 12.08 -18.16
C ASN A 33 -14.39 12.49 -18.05
N GLN A 34 -15.30 11.50 -18.05
CA GLN A 34 -16.74 11.78 -17.92
C GLN A 34 -17.54 10.66 -17.28
N LEU A 35 -18.69 11.03 -16.73
CA LEU A 35 -19.71 10.10 -16.25
C LEU A 35 -20.42 9.45 -17.44
N VAL A 36 -20.68 8.14 -17.35
CA VAL A 36 -21.31 7.36 -18.42
C VAL A 36 -22.41 6.46 -17.90
N TYR A 37 -23.42 6.21 -18.74
CA TYR A 37 -24.39 5.16 -18.54
C TYR A 37 -24.02 3.93 -19.35
N LEU A 38 -23.95 2.78 -18.68
CA LEU A 38 -23.53 1.51 -19.25
C LEU A 38 -24.76 0.66 -19.60
N TYR A 39 -24.75 0.11 -20.80
CA TYR A 39 -25.79 -0.76 -21.33
C TYR A 39 -25.19 -2.07 -21.86
N SER A 40 -25.97 -3.14 -21.79
CA SER A 40 -25.65 -4.41 -22.46
C SER A 40 -25.83 -4.27 -23.99
N GLN A 41 -25.39 -5.30 -24.72
CA GLN A 41 -25.67 -5.38 -26.17
C GLN A 41 -27.17 -5.55 -26.46
N SER A 42 -27.94 -6.15 -25.54
CA SER A 42 -29.41 -6.24 -25.58
C SER A 42 -30.12 -4.93 -25.21
N LYS A 43 -29.35 -3.84 -24.96
CA LYS A 43 -29.85 -2.52 -24.55
C LYS A 43 -30.44 -2.48 -23.13
N ASP A 44 -30.10 -3.44 -22.28
CA ASP A 44 -30.47 -3.38 -20.87
C ASP A 44 -29.55 -2.40 -20.13
N PHE A 45 -30.14 -1.55 -19.29
CA PHE A 45 -29.38 -0.66 -18.46
C PHE A 45 -28.63 -1.43 -17.37
N LEU A 46 -27.31 -1.32 -17.34
CA LEU A 46 -26.45 -1.99 -16.34
C LEU A 46 -26.13 -1.08 -15.15
N GLY A 47 -26.01 0.22 -15.36
CA GLY A 47 -25.72 1.16 -14.30
C GLY A 47 -24.96 2.40 -14.74
N THR A 48 -24.45 3.11 -13.76
CA THR A 48 -23.63 4.31 -13.90
C THR A 48 -22.17 3.96 -13.63
N GLY A 49 -21.28 4.46 -14.46
CA GLY A 49 -19.84 4.42 -14.28
C GLY A 49 -19.22 5.75 -14.69
N TYR A 50 -17.91 5.83 -14.63
CA TYR A 50 -17.17 6.91 -15.25
C TYR A 50 -15.96 6.37 -16.00
N LEU A 51 -15.48 7.12 -16.96
CA LEU A 51 -14.25 6.86 -17.70
C LEU A 51 -13.25 7.95 -17.40
N SER A 52 -12.03 7.52 -17.09
CA SER A 52 -10.85 8.35 -16.97
C SER A 52 -9.61 7.47 -16.97
N SER A 53 -8.63 7.79 -17.81
CA SER A 53 -7.41 7.01 -17.94
C SER A 53 -6.61 7.00 -16.65
N GLN A 54 -6.20 5.82 -16.21
CA GLN A 54 -5.37 5.60 -15.02
C GLN A 54 -4.49 4.36 -15.19
N ASN A 55 -3.56 4.12 -14.26
CA ASN A 55 -2.61 3.01 -14.36
C ASN A 55 -3.25 1.61 -14.33
N LYS A 56 -4.39 1.44 -13.64
CA LYS A 56 -5.04 0.13 -13.48
C LYS A 56 -6.15 -0.15 -14.51
N GLY A 57 -6.65 0.85 -15.20
CA GLY A 57 -7.76 0.71 -16.15
C GLY A 57 -8.17 2.04 -16.73
N ILE A 58 -9.36 2.11 -17.30
CA ILE A 58 -9.86 3.31 -17.97
C ILE A 58 -11.10 3.93 -17.30
N GLY A 59 -11.52 3.39 -16.17
CA GLY A 59 -12.68 3.89 -15.44
C GLY A 59 -13.20 2.91 -14.40
N TRP A 60 -14.35 3.26 -13.82
CA TRP A 60 -14.98 2.48 -12.77
C TRP A 60 -16.50 2.45 -12.89
N PHE A 61 -17.07 1.28 -12.65
CA PHE A 61 -18.49 1.12 -12.40
C PHE A 61 -18.82 1.59 -10.98
N LEU A 62 -19.87 2.39 -10.81
CA LEU A 62 -20.19 3.02 -9.54
C LEU A 62 -21.48 2.48 -8.91
N SER A 63 -22.53 2.25 -9.72
CA SER A 63 -23.84 1.91 -9.19
C SER A 63 -24.71 1.24 -10.26
N PRO A 64 -25.53 0.23 -9.90
CA PRO A 64 -26.54 -0.32 -10.81
C PRO A 64 -27.72 0.63 -11.07
N LYS A 65 -27.75 1.79 -10.43
CA LYS A 65 -28.77 2.82 -10.61
C LYS A 65 -28.21 4.01 -11.38
N LYS A 66 -29.08 4.85 -11.92
CA LYS A 66 -28.69 6.18 -12.42
C LYS A 66 -28.22 7.00 -11.22
N GLN A 67 -26.96 7.43 -11.25
CA GLN A 67 -26.32 8.11 -10.13
C GLN A 67 -25.86 9.50 -10.57
N GLN A 68 -26.10 10.49 -9.73
CA GLN A 68 -25.46 11.80 -9.79
C GLN A 68 -24.39 11.88 -8.70
N LEU A 69 -23.25 12.45 -9.05
CA LEU A 69 -22.13 12.63 -8.13
C LEU A 69 -22.25 14.02 -7.50
N THR A 70 -22.86 14.09 -6.35
CA THR A 70 -23.14 15.32 -5.59
C THR A 70 -22.47 15.23 -4.23
N VAL A 71 -22.36 16.34 -3.50
CA VAL A 71 -21.89 16.36 -2.11
C VAL A 71 -22.60 15.30 -1.25
N THR A 72 -23.93 15.18 -1.36
CA THR A 72 -24.71 14.18 -0.62
C THR A 72 -24.33 12.73 -0.98
N TYR A 73 -24.00 12.48 -2.25
CA TYR A 73 -23.53 11.15 -2.66
C TYR A 73 -22.19 10.79 -1.98
N PHE A 74 -21.24 11.72 -2.00
CA PHE A 74 -19.94 11.51 -1.35
C PHE A 74 -20.06 11.46 0.17
N GLN A 75 -20.93 12.26 0.78
CA GLN A 75 -21.22 12.19 2.21
C GLN A 75 -21.66 10.78 2.60
N GLY A 76 -22.60 10.17 1.89
CA GLY A 76 -23.05 8.81 2.15
C GLY A 76 -21.94 7.75 1.96
N LEU A 77 -20.98 7.95 1.04
CA LEU A 77 -19.81 7.08 0.91
C LEU A 77 -18.90 7.20 2.15
N PHE A 78 -18.61 8.42 2.59
CA PHE A 78 -17.73 8.67 3.72
C PHE A 78 -18.34 8.22 5.06
N GLU A 79 -19.65 8.38 5.26
CA GLU A 79 -20.34 7.85 6.44
C GLU A 79 -20.19 6.31 6.54
N ARG A 80 -20.35 5.60 5.40
CA ARG A 80 -20.14 4.15 5.37
C ARG A 80 -18.68 3.76 5.58
N ALA A 81 -17.74 4.52 5.02
CA ALA A 81 -16.31 4.28 5.20
C ALA A 81 -15.89 4.51 6.66
N LYS A 82 -16.41 5.57 7.32
CA LYS A 82 -16.21 5.85 8.75
C LYS A 82 -16.71 4.69 9.62
N ALA A 83 -17.93 4.21 9.36
CA ALA A 83 -18.51 3.10 10.10
C ALA A 83 -17.71 1.79 9.99
N LYS A 84 -17.14 1.49 8.83
CA LYS A 84 -16.27 0.31 8.63
C LYS A 84 -14.97 0.37 9.46
N ARG A 85 -14.53 1.55 9.86
CA ARG A 85 -13.24 1.80 10.53
C ARG A 85 -13.39 2.26 11.99
N GLN A 86 -14.56 2.04 12.59
CA GLN A 86 -14.83 2.48 13.97
C GLN A 86 -13.75 2.02 14.96
N SER A 87 -13.25 0.79 14.85
CA SER A 87 -12.22 0.26 15.73
C SER A 87 -10.88 0.98 15.65
N TYR A 88 -10.60 1.66 14.54
CA TYR A 88 -9.38 2.47 14.40
C TYR A 88 -9.52 3.84 15.06
N TYR A 89 -10.72 4.44 15.06
CA TYR A 89 -10.98 5.69 15.77
C TYR A 89 -10.90 5.53 17.29
N ASP A 90 -11.20 4.34 17.79
CA ASP A 90 -11.18 4.02 19.22
C ASP A 90 -9.79 3.51 19.68
N ASN A 91 -8.79 3.48 18.80
CA ASN A 91 -7.45 2.93 19.06
C ASN A 91 -6.43 4.03 19.37
N GLU A 92 -6.06 4.17 20.63
CA GLU A 92 -5.08 5.15 21.09
C GLU A 92 -3.63 4.82 20.66
N LEU A 93 -3.35 3.58 20.28
CA LEU A 93 -2.03 3.12 19.84
C LEU A 93 -1.77 3.28 18.35
N THR A 94 -2.81 3.64 17.56
CA THR A 94 -2.70 3.81 16.10
C THR A 94 -3.47 5.04 15.67
N THR A 95 -2.76 6.10 15.29
CA THR A 95 -3.33 7.39 14.85
C THR A 95 -3.22 7.62 13.35
N ALA A 96 -2.73 6.62 12.59
CA ALA A 96 -2.64 6.70 11.14
C ALA A 96 -3.17 5.41 10.52
N PHE A 97 -4.16 5.54 9.61
CA PHE A 97 -4.81 4.42 8.94
C PHE A 97 -5.50 4.87 7.64
N ARG A 98 -5.86 3.90 6.78
CA ARG A 98 -6.62 4.15 5.55
C ARG A 98 -8.09 4.45 5.88
N LEU A 99 -8.52 5.66 5.59
CA LEU A 99 -9.87 6.13 5.87
C LEU A 99 -10.86 5.82 4.72
N PHE A 100 -10.37 5.84 3.46
CA PHE A 100 -11.15 5.53 2.27
C PHE A 100 -10.31 4.81 1.23
N ASN A 101 -10.78 3.66 0.71
CA ASN A 101 -9.98 2.78 -0.16
C ASN A 101 -10.67 2.40 -1.47
N GLN A 102 -10.81 3.34 -2.38
CA GLN A 102 -11.27 3.08 -3.77
C GLN A 102 -12.53 2.20 -3.85
N ASP A 103 -12.49 1.15 -4.67
CA ASP A 103 -13.59 0.20 -4.90
C ASP A 103 -13.96 -0.64 -3.67
N GLY A 104 -13.11 -0.73 -2.67
CA GLY A 104 -13.46 -1.29 -1.36
C GLY A 104 -14.47 -0.44 -0.59
N ASP A 105 -14.54 0.86 -0.92
CA ASP A 105 -15.51 1.82 -0.39
C ASP A 105 -16.44 2.37 -1.48
N ASP A 106 -16.67 1.58 -2.53
CA ASP A 106 -17.64 1.82 -3.60
C ASP A 106 -17.34 3.01 -4.54
N PHE A 107 -16.12 3.58 -4.53
CA PHE A 107 -15.75 4.66 -5.44
C PHE A 107 -14.26 4.59 -5.80
N GLY A 108 -13.95 3.97 -6.93
CA GLY A 108 -12.58 3.83 -7.42
C GLY A 108 -11.96 5.17 -7.85
N GLY A 109 -10.63 5.23 -7.81
CA GLY A 109 -9.85 6.40 -8.24
C GLY A 109 -9.52 7.42 -7.15
N LEU A 110 -9.91 7.15 -5.89
CA LEU A 110 -9.62 7.96 -4.71
C LEU A 110 -9.18 7.08 -3.55
N THR A 111 -8.12 7.46 -2.85
CA THR A 111 -7.85 6.97 -1.49
C THR A 111 -7.69 8.16 -0.55
N ILE A 112 -8.07 7.96 0.72
CA ILE A 112 -7.83 8.94 1.78
C ILE A 112 -7.19 8.21 2.95
N ASP A 113 -6.05 8.69 3.40
CA ASP A 113 -5.35 8.24 4.59
C ASP A 113 -5.45 9.29 5.69
N LEU A 114 -5.62 8.86 6.93
CA LEU A 114 -5.49 9.72 8.10
C LEU A 114 -4.07 9.60 8.67
N TYR A 115 -3.48 10.73 9.04
CA TYR A 115 -2.20 10.85 9.73
C TYR A 115 -2.38 11.80 10.92
N GLY A 116 -2.68 11.26 12.10
CA GLY A 116 -3.05 12.07 13.25
C GLY A 116 -4.30 12.92 12.96
N ASP A 117 -4.16 14.22 13.00
CA ASP A 117 -5.24 15.18 12.76
C ASP A 117 -5.38 15.60 11.27
N TYR A 118 -4.60 15.02 10.36
CA TYR A 118 -4.53 15.43 8.96
C TYR A 118 -4.94 14.33 8.01
N ALA A 119 -5.72 14.68 6.98
CA ALA A 119 -6.12 13.76 5.91
C ALA A 119 -5.23 13.93 4.67
N LEU A 120 -4.90 12.82 4.01
CA LEU A 120 -4.16 12.80 2.75
C LEU A 120 -5.00 12.18 1.64
N PHE A 121 -5.38 12.98 0.67
CA PHE A 121 -6.13 12.55 -0.51
C PHE A 121 -5.17 12.14 -1.62
N SER A 122 -5.31 10.94 -2.16
CA SER A 122 -4.58 10.52 -3.35
C SER A 122 -5.54 10.37 -4.53
N TRP A 123 -5.32 11.18 -5.56
CA TRP A 123 -6.13 11.24 -6.78
C TRP A 123 -5.49 10.41 -7.88
N TYR A 124 -6.20 9.42 -8.40
CA TYR A 124 -5.63 8.49 -9.38
C TYR A 124 -5.99 8.80 -10.82
N ASN A 125 -6.92 9.71 -11.07
CA ASN A 125 -7.31 10.13 -12.41
C ASN A 125 -7.95 11.53 -12.44
N ALA A 126 -7.97 12.13 -13.64
CA ALA A 126 -8.44 13.51 -13.84
C ALA A 126 -9.95 13.69 -13.61
N PHE A 127 -10.78 12.67 -13.86
CA PHE A 127 -12.23 12.79 -13.64
C PHE A 127 -12.53 12.91 -12.15
N VAL A 128 -11.98 12.05 -11.31
CA VAL A 128 -12.20 12.12 -9.85
C VAL A 128 -11.62 13.43 -9.29
N TYR A 129 -10.48 13.87 -9.80
CA TYR A 129 -9.90 15.16 -9.43
C TYR A 129 -10.80 16.35 -9.79
N SER A 130 -11.53 16.28 -10.92
CA SER A 130 -12.48 17.34 -11.30
C SER A 130 -13.67 17.51 -10.33
N LEU A 131 -13.92 16.48 -9.48
CA LEU A 131 -14.95 16.48 -8.44
C LEU A 131 -14.40 16.88 -7.06
N LYS A 132 -13.15 17.34 -7.01
CA LYS A 132 -12.41 17.61 -5.78
C LYS A 132 -13.19 18.48 -4.79
N ASN A 133 -13.83 19.55 -5.24
CA ASN A 133 -14.55 20.47 -4.37
C ASN A 133 -15.73 19.79 -3.66
N ASP A 134 -16.56 19.04 -4.40
CA ASP A 134 -17.71 18.31 -3.83
C ASP A 134 -17.25 17.19 -2.89
N ILE A 135 -16.14 16.53 -3.22
CA ILE A 135 -15.53 15.46 -2.40
C ILE A 135 -14.99 16.03 -1.08
N VAL A 136 -14.26 17.16 -1.15
CA VAL A 136 -13.69 17.81 0.04
C VAL A 136 -14.79 18.37 0.94
N GLU A 137 -15.81 19.02 0.37
CA GLU A 137 -16.97 19.51 1.11
C GLU A 137 -17.68 18.37 1.87
N ALA A 138 -17.99 17.28 1.17
CA ALA A 138 -18.60 16.10 1.80
C ALA A 138 -17.71 15.47 2.89
N PHE A 139 -16.41 15.44 2.66
CA PHE A 139 -15.44 14.93 3.64
C PHE A 139 -15.46 15.77 4.92
N GLN A 140 -15.37 17.08 4.83
CA GLN A 140 -15.39 17.98 5.98
C GLN A 140 -16.70 17.91 6.78
N MET A 141 -17.83 17.61 6.11
CA MET A 141 -19.12 17.38 6.80
C MET A 141 -19.09 16.10 7.66
N VAL A 142 -18.42 15.03 7.22
CA VAL A 142 -18.40 13.74 7.91
C VAL A 142 -17.27 13.64 8.94
N PHE A 143 -16.17 14.37 8.71
CA PHE A 143 -14.95 14.35 9.53
C PHE A 143 -14.58 15.77 10.00
N PRO A 144 -15.46 16.45 10.75
CA PRO A 144 -15.20 17.82 11.23
C PRO A 144 -14.04 17.91 12.24
N GLU A 145 -13.61 16.76 12.78
CA GLU A 145 -12.45 16.62 13.66
C GLU A 145 -11.10 16.75 12.96
N VAL A 146 -11.05 16.56 11.63
CA VAL A 146 -9.81 16.66 10.85
C VAL A 146 -9.42 18.11 10.66
N LEU A 147 -8.24 18.50 11.15
CA LEU A 147 -7.79 19.88 11.17
C LEU A 147 -7.39 20.41 9.80
N GLY A 148 -6.81 19.56 8.96
CA GLY A 148 -6.38 19.94 7.62
C GLY A 148 -6.22 18.77 6.67
N GLY A 149 -6.07 19.08 5.39
CA GLY A 149 -5.93 18.07 4.35
C GLY A 149 -4.83 18.40 3.35
N TYR A 150 -4.24 17.37 2.81
CA TYR A 150 -3.23 17.41 1.76
C TYR A 150 -3.64 16.55 0.58
N GLU A 151 -3.04 16.78 -0.58
CA GLU A 151 -3.31 16.00 -1.78
C GLU A 151 -2.04 15.47 -2.45
N LYS A 152 -2.15 14.28 -3.06
CA LYS A 152 -1.14 13.65 -3.91
C LYS A 152 -1.74 13.35 -5.27
N ILE A 153 -1.06 13.79 -6.32
CA ILE A 153 -1.47 13.59 -7.70
C ILE A 153 -0.81 12.32 -8.24
N ARG A 154 -1.63 11.28 -8.49
CA ARG A 154 -1.19 9.97 -8.99
C ARG A 154 -1.48 9.76 -10.48
N PHE A 155 -1.76 10.82 -11.22
CA PHE A 155 -1.99 10.83 -12.66
C PHE A 155 -1.20 11.95 -13.33
N LYS A 156 -1.12 11.93 -14.67
CA LYS A 156 -0.36 12.93 -15.43
C LYS A 156 -1.24 14.11 -15.82
N GLY A 157 -0.66 15.29 -15.96
CA GLY A 157 -1.30 16.48 -16.53
C GLY A 157 -1.40 17.67 -15.57
N LEU A 158 -0.86 17.54 -14.35
CA LEU A 158 -0.67 18.68 -13.43
C LEU A 158 0.83 18.89 -13.19
N ASP A 159 1.21 20.12 -12.85
CA ASP A 159 2.61 20.54 -12.70
C ASP A 159 3.14 20.35 -11.26
N PHE A 160 2.34 19.73 -10.37
CA PHE A 160 2.71 19.42 -9.00
C PHE A 160 2.36 17.98 -8.63
N GLU A 161 3.05 17.42 -7.64
CA GLU A 161 2.83 16.06 -7.13
C GLU A 161 2.10 16.05 -5.79
N SER A 162 2.25 17.10 -4.97
CA SER A 162 1.58 17.27 -3.67
C SER A 162 1.32 18.73 -3.39
N ASP A 163 0.26 19.00 -2.62
CA ASP A 163 -0.08 20.34 -2.17
C ASP A 163 -0.95 20.28 -0.90
N HIS A 164 -1.04 21.43 -0.19
CA HIS A 164 -2.04 21.63 0.85
C HIS A 164 -3.42 21.82 0.21
N LEU A 165 -4.44 21.17 0.78
CA LEU A 165 -5.78 21.09 0.18
C LEU A 165 -6.82 21.94 0.92
N PHE A 166 -6.83 21.87 2.25
CA PHE A 166 -7.75 22.67 3.09
C PHE A 166 -7.30 22.69 4.55
N GLY A 167 -7.84 23.65 5.31
CA GLY A 167 -7.72 23.73 6.76
C GLY A 167 -6.36 24.20 7.24
N GLN A 168 -5.93 23.71 8.39
CA GLN A 168 -4.66 24.04 9.02
C GLN A 168 -3.52 23.29 8.34
N GLU A 169 -2.38 23.94 8.13
CA GLU A 169 -1.16 23.27 7.68
C GLU A 169 -0.50 22.52 8.83
N ALA A 170 -0.03 21.32 8.56
CA ALA A 170 0.83 20.55 9.46
C ALA A 170 2.26 21.11 9.46
N ALA A 171 3.04 20.77 10.47
CA ALA A 171 4.49 20.97 10.41
C ALA A 171 5.08 20.16 9.24
N ASP A 172 6.25 20.59 8.73
CA ASP A 172 6.93 19.90 7.61
C ASP A 172 7.12 18.41 7.88
N THR A 173 7.45 18.07 9.12
CA THR A 173 7.43 16.72 9.68
C THR A 173 6.67 16.73 11.01
N PHE A 174 5.91 15.66 11.27
CA PHE A 174 5.22 15.45 12.54
C PHE A 174 5.15 13.96 12.83
N THR A 175 4.74 13.58 14.04
CA THR A 175 4.72 12.18 14.45
C THR A 175 3.30 11.61 14.44
N ILE A 176 3.23 10.31 14.11
CA ILE A 176 2.03 9.48 14.27
C ILE A 176 2.38 8.26 15.12
N LEU A 177 1.35 7.62 15.65
CA LEU A 177 1.47 6.30 16.28
C LEU A 177 0.95 5.22 15.33
N GLU A 178 1.65 4.09 15.31
CA GLU A 178 1.21 2.85 14.70
C GLU A 178 1.61 1.69 15.61
N ASN A 179 0.62 1.00 16.18
CA ASN A 179 0.83 -0.10 17.14
C ASN A 179 1.71 0.32 18.34
N GLY A 180 1.55 1.55 18.82
CA GLY A 180 2.34 2.12 19.91
C GLY A 180 3.76 2.56 19.54
N VAL A 181 4.14 2.43 18.27
CA VAL A 181 5.44 2.89 17.75
C VAL A 181 5.28 4.28 17.13
N THR A 182 6.19 5.19 17.44
CA THR A 182 6.20 6.56 16.91
C THR A 182 6.94 6.59 15.57
N TYR A 183 6.32 7.17 14.55
CA TYR A 183 6.95 7.39 13.24
C TYR A 183 6.84 8.85 12.83
N GLU A 184 7.93 9.41 12.29
CA GLU A 184 7.91 10.71 11.64
C GLU A 184 7.32 10.59 10.22
N VAL A 185 6.42 11.50 9.88
CA VAL A 185 5.74 11.55 8.59
C VAL A 185 5.75 12.97 8.04
N PHE A 186 5.57 13.08 6.73
CA PHE A 186 5.46 14.33 6.00
C PHE A 186 4.40 14.20 4.91
N LEU A 187 3.60 15.25 4.68
CA LEU A 187 2.48 15.17 3.74
C LEU A 187 2.69 15.99 2.47
N ASN A 188 3.57 16.99 2.49
CA ASN A 188 3.77 17.91 1.35
C ASN A 188 5.17 17.83 0.73
N ASP A 189 5.76 16.62 0.63
CA ASP A 189 7.03 16.39 -0.09
C ASP A 189 6.87 15.24 -1.10
N GLY A 190 6.55 15.59 -2.34
CA GLY A 190 6.35 14.62 -3.43
C GLY A 190 5.28 13.57 -3.11
N LEU A 191 5.45 12.36 -3.62
CA LEU A 191 4.44 11.29 -3.52
C LEU A 191 4.54 10.40 -2.27
N MET A 192 5.59 10.57 -1.47
CA MET A 192 5.86 9.74 -0.29
C MET A 192 5.35 10.41 1.00
N THR A 193 5.28 9.66 2.10
CA THR A 193 4.77 10.15 3.39
C THR A 193 5.63 9.75 4.60
N GLY A 194 6.71 9.02 4.39
CA GLY A 194 7.55 8.49 5.47
C GLY A 194 7.24 7.05 5.86
N ILE A 195 6.00 6.58 5.71
CA ILE A 195 5.59 5.21 6.03
C ILE A 195 4.52 4.70 5.05
N PHE A 196 4.49 3.40 4.81
CA PHE A 196 3.42 2.72 4.07
C PHE A 196 2.46 2.05 5.05
N LEU A 197 1.23 2.56 5.15
CA LEU A 197 0.25 2.12 6.14
C LEU A 197 -0.32 0.71 5.85
N ASP A 198 -0.27 0.23 4.61
CA ASP A 198 -0.84 -1.07 4.22
C ASP A 198 -0.15 -2.28 4.86
N GLN A 199 0.98 -2.07 5.54
CA GLN A 199 1.74 -3.11 6.22
C GLN A 199 1.75 -2.99 7.77
N HIS A 200 0.87 -2.18 8.34
CA HIS A 200 0.86 -1.95 9.79
C HIS A 200 0.61 -3.23 10.62
N GLU A 201 -0.23 -4.17 10.13
CA GLU A 201 -0.45 -5.45 10.82
C GLU A 201 0.77 -6.38 10.75
N VAL A 202 1.59 -6.29 9.69
CA VAL A 202 2.85 -7.04 9.61
C VAL A 202 3.85 -6.50 10.61
N ARG A 203 3.92 -5.17 10.76
CA ARG A 203 4.76 -4.52 11.78
C ARG A 203 4.25 -4.80 13.20
N ASP A 204 2.94 -4.88 13.41
CA ASP A 204 2.34 -5.30 14.67
C ASP A 204 2.86 -6.67 15.13
N GLY A 205 2.96 -7.64 14.22
CA GLY A 205 3.56 -8.94 14.53
C GLY A 205 5.01 -8.85 15.01
N LEU A 206 5.80 -7.89 14.50
CA LEU A 206 7.17 -7.66 14.98
C LEU A 206 7.18 -7.07 16.39
N VAL A 207 6.32 -6.07 16.65
CA VAL A 207 6.16 -5.46 17.98
C VAL A 207 5.71 -6.52 19.00
N ASN A 208 4.80 -7.40 18.62
CA ASN A 208 4.18 -8.39 19.49
C ASN A 208 4.92 -9.74 19.57
N GLY A 209 6.26 -9.70 19.47
CA GLY A 209 7.14 -10.79 19.88
C GLY A 209 7.80 -11.57 18.73
N LEU A 210 7.43 -11.37 17.47
CA LEU A 210 8.11 -12.07 16.37
C LEU A 210 9.60 -11.70 16.28
N ALA A 211 9.97 -10.50 16.73
CA ALA A 211 11.34 -9.99 16.72
C ALA A 211 12.10 -10.19 18.04
N LEU A 212 11.44 -10.66 19.11
CA LEU A 212 12.03 -10.75 20.45
C LEU A 212 13.31 -11.61 20.45
N GLY A 213 14.41 -11.01 20.93
CA GLY A 213 15.72 -11.64 21.07
C GLY A 213 16.43 -11.96 19.75
N LYS A 214 15.95 -11.42 18.61
CA LYS A 214 16.47 -11.73 17.27
C LYS A 214 17.36 -10.63 16.69
N SER A 215 18.32 -11.05 15.86
CA SER A 215 18.98 -10.18 14.88
C SER A 215 18.09 -10.06 13.63
N VAL A 216 17.77 -8.82 13.23
CA VAL A 216 16.81 -8.54 12.15
C VAL A 216 17.48 -7.84 10.99
N LEU A 217 17.29 -8.37 9.77
CA LEU A 217 17.65 -7.71 8.51
C LEU A 217 16.40 -7.23 7.79
N ASN A 218 16.34 -5.94 7.50
CA ASN A 218 15.26 -5.31 6.74
C ASN A 218 15.79 -4.85 5.38
N MET A 219 15.32 -5.50 4.31
CA MET A 219 15.75 -5.27 2.94
C MET A 219 14.70 -4.44 2.18
N PHE A 220 15.15 -3.45 1.37
CA PHE A 220 14.31 -2.40 0.79
C PHE A 220 13.66 -1.57 1.89
N SER A 221 14.47 -1.18 2.86
CA SER A 221 13.98 -0.72 4.16
C SER A 221 13.30 0.64 4.15
N TYR A 222 13.43 1.42 3.07
CA TYR A 222 12.90 2.78 2.97
C TYR A 222 13.28 3.61 4.20
N THR A 223 12.35 3.93 5.09
CA THR A 223 12.56 4.68 6.33
C THR A 223 12.78 3.78 7.56
N ALA A 224 13.07 2.52 7.34
CA ALA A 224 13.32 1.50 8.37
C ALA A 224 12.13 1.19 9.30
N ALA A 225 10.89 1.45 8.90
CA ALA A 225 9.72 1.23 9.75
C ALA A 225 9.62 -0.21 10.31
N PHE A 226 9.94 -1.24 9.50
CA PHE A 226 10.01 -2.62 9.99
C PHE A 226 11.13 -2.84 11.04
N SER A 227 12.27 -2.16 10.88
CA SER A 227 13.37 -2.27 11.83
C SER A 227 13.06 -1.60 13.17
N VAL A 228 12.37 -0.47 13.13
CA VAL A 228 11.90 0.25 14.34
C VAL A 228 10.85 -0.59 15.06
N ALA A 229 9.87 -1.16 14.32
CA ALA A 229 8.89 -2.09 14.89
C ALA A 229 9.56 -3.32 15.53
N ALA A 230 10.60 -3.87 14.88
CA ALA A 230 11.37 -4.99 15.41
C ALA A 230 12.14 -4.59 16.68
N ALA A 231 12.75 -3.41 16.73
CA ALA A 231 13.42 -2.89 17.92
C ALA A 231 12.45 -2.72 19.10
N MET A 232 11.26 -2.16 18.85
CA MET A 232 10.18 -2.06 19.85
C MET A 232 9.73 -3.45 20.35
N GLY A 233 9.72 -4.45 19.47
CA GLY A 233 9.41 -5.86 19.82
C GLY A 233 10.57 -6.63 20.44
N GLY A 234 11.67 -5.95 20.83
CA GLY A 234 12.79 -6.54 21.53
C GLY A 234 13.84 -7.24 20.66
N ALA A 235 13.98 -6.84 19.39
CA ALA A 235 15.12 -7.26 18.58
C ALA A 235 16.45 -6.82 19.23
N VAL A 236 17.45 -7.70 19.26
CA VAL A 236 18.77 -7.40 19.86
C VAL A 236 19.59 -6.48 18.96
N GLU A 237 19.44 -6.60 17.66
CA GLU A 237 20.03 -5.71 16.66
C GLU A 237 19.18 -5.67 15.39
N THR A 238 19.27 -4.56 14.66
CA THR A 238 18.64 -4.42 13.34
C THR A 238 19.64 -3.91 12.30
N THR A 239 19.51 -4.40 11.08
CA THR A 239 20.23 -3.86 9.92
C THR A 239 19.21 -3.51 8.84
N SER A 240 19.15 -2.24 8.46
CA SER A 240 18.29 -1.72 7.42
C SER A 240 19.08 -1.44 6.15
N VAL A 241 18.68 -1.99 5.01
CA VAL A 241 19.37 -1.84 3.73
C VAL A 241 18.46 -1.19 2.71
N ASP A 242 18.87 -0.03 2.21
CA ASP A 242 18.19 0.69 1.12
C ASP A 242 19.21 1.39 0.22
N LEU A 243 18.81 1.63 -1.04
CA LEU A 243 19.68 2.32 -1.99
C LEU A 243 19.61 3.85 -1.87
N ALA A 244 18.51 4.39 -1.34
CA ALA A 244 18.26 5.82 -1.26
C ALA A 244 18.98 6.46 -0.07
N LYS A 245 19.92 7.37 -0.32
CA LYS A 245 20.69 8.06 0.74
C LYS A 245 19.79 8.88 1.69
N ARG A 246 18.77 9.55 1.17
CA ARG A 246 17.84 10.37 1.97
C ARG A 246 17.05 9.56 3.00
N SER A 247 16.87 8.27 2.76
CA SER A 247 16.19 7.38 3.71
C SER A 247 16.94 7.22 5.03
N ARG A 248 18.24 7.51 5.05
CA ARG A 248 19.06 7.36 6.26
C ARG A 248 18.66 8.35 7.36
N GLU A 249 18.44 9.62 7.03
CA GLU A 249 18.07 10.65 8.00
C GLU A 249 16.70 10.32 8.61
N LEU A 250 15.71 10.03 7.77
CA LEU A 250 14.37 9.62 8.22
C LEU A 250 14.40 8.35 9.06
N SER A 251 15.23 7.37 8.68
CA SER A 251 15.38 6.14 9.45
C SER A 251 15.97 6.42 10.84
N THR A 252 16.97 7.31 10.93
CA THR A 252 17.54 7.70 12.22
C THR A 252 16.49 8.40 13.09
N ALA A 253 15.74 9.34 12.52
CA ALA A 253 14.68 10.05 13.23
C ALA A 253 13.60 9.09 13.78
N HIS A 254 13.23 8.05 13.04
CA HIS A 254 12.29 7.03 13.54
C HIS A 254 12.83 6.26 14.75
N PHE A 255 14.11 5.88 14.78
CA PHE A 255 14.71 5.24 15.95
C PHE A 255 14.78 6.21 17.15
N GLU A 256 15.22 7.46 16.94
CA GLU A 256 15.34 8.48 17.96
C GLU A 256 13.97 8.86 18.55
N ALA A 257 12.91 8.96 17.73
CA ALA A 257 11.54 9.21 18.18
C ALA A 257 11.00 8.15 19.15
N ASN A 258 11.58 6.94 19.14
CA ASN A 258 11.25 5.83 20.07
C ASN A 258 12.31 5.64 21.15
N GLY A 259 13.27 6.55 21.31
CA GLY A 259 14.29 6.52 22.35
C GLY A 259 15.42 5.50 22.12
N PHE A 260 15.57 4.99 20.88
CA PHE A 260 16.66 4.06 20.56
C PHE A 260 17.94 4.82 20.18
N SER A 261 19.08 4.37 20.71
CA SER A 261 20.39 4.75 20.18
C SER A 261 20.71 3.92 18.93
N MET A 262 21.54 4.47 18.04
CA MET A 262 21.95 3.77 16.81
C MET A 262 23.06 2.73 17.02
N GLU A 263 23.43 2.42 18.25
CA GLU A 263 24.55 1.50 18.56
C GLU A 263 24.29 0.08 18.00
N ASN A 264 23.07 -0.43 18.17
CA ASN A 264 22.64 -1.76 17.71
C ASN A 264 21.77 -1.70 16.43
N HIS A 265 21.63 -0.53 15.81
CA HIS A 265 20.77 -0.32 14.66
C HIS A 265 21.54 0.26 13.48
N ARG A 266 21.85 -0.59 12.49
CA ARG A 266 22.70 -0.23 11.36
C ARG A 266 21.89 0.21 10.16
N LEU A 267 22.22 1.35 9.57
CA LEU A 267 21.64 1.86 8.34
C LEU A 267 22.67 1.77 7.20
N VAL A 268 22.40 0.93 6.20
CA VAL A 268 23.32 0.63 5.11
C VAL A 268 22.75 1.13 3.79
N VAL A 269 23.43 2.10 3.18
CA VAL A 269 23.08 2.60 1.83
C VAL A 269 23.79 1.74 0.80
N MET A 270 23.08 0.71 0.31
CA MET A 270 23.61 -0.25 -0.66
C MET A 270 22.48 -0.90 -1.47
N ASP A 271 22.81 -1.36 -2.69
CA ASP A 271 21.90 -2.24 -3.45
C ASP A 271 21.71 -3.57 -2.69
N VAL A 272 20.47 -4.02 -2.54
CA VAL A 272 20.11 -5.20 -1.76
C VAL A 272 20.83 -6.46 -2.25
N PHE A 273 20.95 -6.65 -3.56
CA PHE A 273 21.66 -7.82 -4.10
C PHE A 273 23.19 -7.75 -3.89
N ASP A 274 23.75 -6.56 -3.82
CA ASP A 274 25.17 -6.38 -3.49
C ASP A 274 25.36 -6.58 -1.97
N TYR A 275 24.36 -6.19 -1.16
CA TYR A 275 24.40 -6.45 0.29
C TYR A 275 24.37 -7.95 0.62
N PHE A 276 23.56 -8.77 -0.03
CA PHE A 276 23.56 -10.23 0.16
C PHE A 276 24.96 -10.82 -0.04
N LYS A 277 25.66 -10.42 -1.10
CA LYS A 277 27.03 -10.87 -1.39
C LYS A 277 28.02 -10.41 -0.31
N TYR A 278 27.87 -9.16 0.12
CA TYR A 278 28.70 -8.60 1.20
C TYR A 278 28.49 -9.35 2.49
N ALA A 279 27.24 -9.55 2.92
CA ALA A 279 26.90 -10.26 4.16
C ALA A 279 27.42 -11.71 4.14
N LYS A 280 27.21 -12.45 3.04
CA LYS A 280 27.76 -13.80 2.87
C LYS A 280 29.27 -13.82 2.96
N LYS A 281 29.99 -12.90 2.28
CA LYS A 281 31.45 -12.81 2.34
C LYS A 281 31.97 -12.47 3.73
N LYS A 282 31.21 -11.73 4.53
CA LYS A 282 31.55 -11.35 5.90
C LYS A 282 31.12 -12.37 6.96
N GLY A 283 30.41 -13.43 6.57
CA GLY A 283 29.87 -14.42 7.50
C GLY A 283 28.77 -13.84 8.41
N LEU A 284 28.05 -12.79 7.96
CA LEU A 284 26.92 -12.24 8.71
C LEU A 284 25.72 -13.17 8.61
N SER A 285 24.99 -13.31 9.71
CA SER A 285 23.79 -14.14 9.81
C SER A 285 22.68 -13.39 10.55
N TYR A 286 21.44 -13.67 10.20
CA TYR A 286 20.26 -13.01 10.76
C TYR A 286 19.18 -14.02 11.11
N ASP A 287 18.52 -13.84 12.25
CA ASP A 287 17.44 -14.72 12.71
C ASP A 287 16.11 -14.43 12.02
N LEU A 288 15.92 -13.18 11.60
CA LEU A 288 14.76 -12.73 10.88
C LEU A 288 15.13 -11.80 9.72
N ILE A 289 14.65 -12.10 8.53
CA ILE A 289 14.86 -11.28 7.32
C ILE A 289 13.51 -10.81 6.78
N VAL A 290 13.32 -9.49 6.71
CA VAL A 290 12.16 -8.86 6.05
C VAL A 290 12.55 -8.47 4.62
N ILE A 291 11.73 -8.84 3.65
CA ILE A 291 11.95 -8.60 2.21
C ILE A 291 10.69 -7.97 1.62
N ASP A 292 10.72 -6.67 1.40
CA ASP A 292 9.59 -5.90 0.85
C ASP A 292 10.00 -5.08 -0.39
N PRO A 293 10.31 -5.75 -1.51
CA PRO A 293 10.76 -5.07 -2.72
C PRO A 293 9.62 -4.33 -3.40
N PRO A 294 9.91 -3.25 -4.14
CA PRO A 294 8.94 -2.68 -5.07
C PRO A 294 8.55 -3.73 -6.13
N SER A 295 7.31 -3.65 -6.66
CA SER A 295 6.84 -4.55 -7.72
C SER A 295 7.75 -4.56 -8.94
N PHE A 296 8.38 -3.39 -9.24
CA PHE A 296 9.35 -3.19 -10.29
C PHE A 296 10.40 -2.16 -9.84
N ALA A 297 11.68 -2.47 -10.08
CA ALA A 297 12.79 -1.57 -9.85
C ALA A 297 13.81 -1.65 -11.00
N ARG A 298 14.39 -0.51 -11.34
CA ARG A 298 15.49 -0.42 -12.31
C ARG A 298 16.56 0.52 -11.78
N ASN A 299 17.79 0.04 -11.76
CA ASN A 299 18.97 0.85 -11.53
C ASN A 299 19.96 0.71 -12.69
N LYS A 300 21.12 1.38 -12.63
CA LYS A 300 22.13 1.34 -13.70
C LYS A 300 22.67 -0.07 -14.01
N LYS A 301 22.59 -0.99 -13.05
CA LYS A 301 23.19 -2.34 -13.14
C LYS A 301 22.15 -3.45 -13.38
N ARG A 302 20.87 -3.21 -13.02
CA ARG A 302 19.91 -4.30 -12.89
C ARG A 302 18.47 -3.83 -13.06
N THR A 303 17.65 -4.70 -13.62
CA THR A 303 16.19 -4.60 -13.60
C THR A 303 15.65 -5.74 -12.74
N PHE A 304 14.74 -5.43 -11.82
CA PHE A 304 14.05 -6.38 -10.95
C PHE A 304 12.56 -6.30 -11.21
N SER A 305 11.91 -7.44 -11.25
CA SER A 305 10.46 -7.57 -11.28
C SER A 305 10.04 -8.64 -10.30
N ALA A 306 9.13 -8.33 -9.37
CA ALA A 306 8.65 -9.28 -8.39
C ALA A 306 8.08 -10.55 -9.03
N ASN A 307 7.36 -10.42 -10.14
CA ASN A 307 6.80 -11.56 -10.90
C ASN A 307 7.85 -12.55 -11.42
N LYS A 308 9.06 -12.09 -11.71
CA LYS A 308 10.10 -12.90 -12.37
C LYS A 308 11.27 -13.25 -11.46
N ASP A 309 11.62 -12.34 -10.54
CA ASP A 309 12.92 -12.36 -9.88
C ASP A 309 12.85 -12.58 -8.36
N TYR A 310 11.65 -12.63 -7.77
CA TYR A 310 11.49 -12.74 -6.30
C TYR A 310 12.21 -13.98 -5.73
N HIS A 311 12.20 -15.09 -6.45
CA HIS A 311 12.90 -16.31 -6.06
C HIS A 311 14.40 -16.12 -5.82
N LYS A 312 15.03 -15.15 -6.50
CA LYS A 312 16.46 -14.84 -6.32
C LYS A 312 16.72 -14.18 -4.97
N LEU A 313 15.79 -13.35 -4.47
CA LEU A 313 15.88 -12.75 -3.14
C LEU A 313 15.81 -13.82 -2.07
N ILE A 314 14.85 -14.75 -2.18
CA ILE A 314 14.73 -15.86 -1.23
C ILE A 314 15.98 -16.74 -1.23
N ALA A 315 16.49 -17.13 -2.40
CA ALA A 315 17.68 -17.97 -2.49
C ALA A 315 18.92 -17.32 -1.84
N GLN A 316 19.12 -16.01 -2.06
CA GLN A 316 20.21 -15.26 -1.45
C GLN A 316 20.02 -15.05 0.07
N SER A 317 18.76 -14.93 0.53
CA SER A 317 18.47 -14.85 1.97
C SER A 317 18.88 -16.12 2.72
N LEU A 318 18.70 -17.29 2.10
CA LEU A 318 19.11 -18.56 2.73
C LEU A 318 20.62 -18.60 3.05
N ASP A 319 21.46 -17.92 2.27
CA ASP A 319 22.91 -17.89 2.52
C ASP A 319 23.30 -17.15 3.81
N ILE A 320 22.44 -16.25 4.30
CA ILE A 320 22.69 -15.38 5.46
C ILE A 320 21.58 -15.48 6.52
N LEU A 321 20.70 -16.44 6.41
CA LEU A 321 19.69 -16.75 7.42
C LEU A 321 20.25 -17.74 8.42
N SER A 322 20.08 -17.49 9.70
CA SER A 322 20.46 -18.38 10.80
C SER A 322 19.71 -19.72 10.73
N GLU A 323 20.21 -20.74 11.41
CA GLU A 323 19.47 -22.00 11.59
C GLU A 323 18.10 -21.73 12.23
N ASN A 324 17.06 -22.36 11.66
CA ASN A 324 15.66 -22.16 12.08
C ASN A 324 15.18 -20.69 12.02
N GLY A 325 15.81 -19.88 11.16
CA GLY A 325 15.47 -18.48 10.98
C GLY A 325 14.12 -18.27 10.27
N THR A 326 13.67 -17.04 10.28
CA THR A 326 12.37 -16.64 9.71
C THR A 326 12.53 -15.64 8.57
N ILE A 327 11.78 -15.80 7.49
CA ILE A 327 11.68 -14.83 6.40
C ILE A 327 10.26 -14.26 6.39
N ILE A 328 10.13 -12.93 6.40
CA ILE A 328 8.91 -12.21 6.06
C ILE A 328 9.07 -11.74 4.62
N ALA A 329 8.30 -12.33 3.71
CA ALA A 329 8.35 -12.05 2.29
C ALA A 329 7.08 -11.34 1.83
N SER A 330 7.20 -10.09 1.36
CA SER A 330 6.10 -9.22 0.98
C SER A 330 6.11 -8.89 -0.52
N THR A 331 4.94 -8.69 -1.10
CA THR A 331 4.76 -8.08 -2.42
C THR A 331 3.42 -7.36 -2.52
N ASN A 332 3.45 -6.15 -3.10
CA ASN A 332 2.28 -5.34 -3.43
C ASN A 332 1.88 -5.44 -4.91
N ALA A 333 2.41 -6.42 -5.65
CA ALA A 333 2.12 -6.61 -7.07
C ALA A 333 0.68 -7.11 -7.27
N ALA A 334 -0.23 -6.22 -7.68
CA ALA A 334 -1.64 -6.53 -7.92
C ALA A 334 -1.84 -7.58 -9.05
N ASN A 335 -0.92 -7.64 -10.02
CA ASN A 335 -0.92 -8.59 -11.13
C ASN A 335 -0.28 -9.96 -10.79
N MET A 336 0.06 -10.19 -9.52
CA MET A 336 0.58 -11.47 -9.02
C MET A 336 -0.44 -12.09 -8.07
N THR A 337 -0.93 -13.29 -8.38
CA THR A 337 -1.83 -14.01 -7.46
C THR A 337 -1.08 -14.58 -6.27
N VAL A 338 -1.81 -14.92 -5.19
CA VAL A 338 -1.25 -15.60 -4.00
C VAL A 338 -0.48 -16.87 -4.38
N GLN A 339 -1.06 -17.69 -5.30
CA GLN A 339 -0.43 -18.92 -5.76
C GLN A 339 0.85 -18.67 -6.56
N GLN A 340 0.84 -17.66 -7.43
CA GLN A 340 2.04 -17.26 -8.18
C GLN A 340 3.16 -16.77 -7.24
N PHE A 341 2.80 -15.98 -6.24
CA PHE A 341 3.77 -15.53 -5.24
C PHE A 341 4.34 -16.71 -4.45
N LYS A 342 3.49 -17.59 -3.92
CA LYS A 342 3.94 -18.79 -3.22
C LYS A 342 4.84 -19.69 -4.09
N LYS A 343 4.57 -19.76 -5.41
CA LYS A 343 5.43 -20.49 -6.36
C LYS A 343 6.82 -19.84 -6.47
N GLN A 344 6.92 -18.51 -6.50
CA GLN A 344 8.20 -17.80 -6.49
C GLN A 344 8.97 -18.09 -5.20
N LEU A 345 8.30 -18.06 -4.05
CA LEU A 345 8.93 -18.34 -2.74
C LEU A 345 9.47 -19.77 -2.69
N ARG A 346 8.67 -20.77 -3.06
CA ARG A 346 9.11 -22.18 -3.13
C ARG A 346 10.28 -22.39 -4.09
N LYS A 347 10.25 -21.73 -5.26
CA LYS A 347 11.36 -21.77 -6.21
C LYS A 347 12.66 -21.22 -5.59
N GLY A 348 12.58 -20.19 -4.76
CA GLY A 348 13.75 -19.63 -4.08
C GLY A 348 14.25 -20.48 -2.93
N LEU A 349 13.36 -21.18 -2.22
CA LEU A 349 13.70 -22.13 -1.15
C LEU A 349 14.39 -23.39 -1.69
N GLY A 350 14.11 -23.80 -2.96
CA GLY A 350 14.66 -25.03 -3.52
C GLY A 350 14.25 -26.25 -2.70
N ASP A 351 15.23 -27.06 -2.30
CA ASP A 351 15.03 -28.28 -1.50
C ASP A 351 15.07 -28.02 0.03
N VAL A 352 15.23 -26.76 0.46
CA VAL A 352 15.25 -26.41 1.86
C VAL A 352 13.84 -26.54 2.45
N SER A 353 13.73 -27.28 3.56
CA SER A 353 12.47 -27.44 4.30
C SER A 353 12.03 -26.12 4.92
N ALA A 354 10.77 -25.75 4.72
CA ALA A 354 10.22 -24.51 5.27
C ALA A 354 8.71 -24.57 5.46
N ASP A 355 8.24 -24.00 6.55
CA ASP A 355 6.83 -23.87 6.89
C ASP A 355 6.31 -22.47 6.56
N PHE A 356 5.27 -22.40 5.74
CA PHE A 356 4.53 -21.17 5.48
C PHE A 356 3.53 -20.96 6.63
N VAL A 357 3.97 -20.26 7.68
CA VAL A 357 3.24 -20.13 8.94
C VAL A 357 2.01 -19.26 8.80
N ASN A 358 2.12 -18.17 8.08
CA ASN A 358 1.05 -17.19 7.91
C ASN A 358 1.05 -16.58 6.52
N LEU A 359 -0.13 -16.20 6.04
CA LEU A 359 -0.35 -15.32 4.90
C LEU A 359 -1.19 -14.13 5.37
N GLN A 360 -0.59 -12.95 5.40
CA GLN A 360 -1.28 -11.69 5.62
C GLN A 360 -1.55 -11.01 4.28
N GLN A 361 -2.68 -10.32 4.21
CA GLN A 361 -3.09 -9.48 3.10
C GLN A 361 -3.34 -8.07 3.61
N LEU A 362 -4.08 -7.24 2.86
CA LEU A 362 -4.40 -5.89 3.30
C LEU A 362 -5.13 -5.91 4.65
N PRO A 363 -4.76 -5.00 5.55
CA PRO A 363 -5.43 -4.86 6.84
C PRO A 363 -6.87 -4.33 6.71
N ALA A 364 -7.64 -4.40 7.77
CA ALA A 364 -9.09 -4.16 7.74
C ALA A 364 -9.48 -2.72 7.35
N ASP A 365 -8.65 -1.74 7.65
CA ASP A 365 -8.83 -0.34 7.21
C ASP A 365 -8.67 -0.18 5.68
N PHE A 366 -7.88 -1.03 5.04
CA PHE A 366 -7.77 -1.11 3.58
C PHE A 366 -8.88 -2.00 3.01
N THR A 367 -10.12 -1.58 3.17
CA THR A 367 -11.27 -2.32 2.63
C THR A 367 -11.07 -2.68 1.17
N VAL A 368 -11.50 -3.88 0.80
CA VAL A 368 -11.32 -4.42 -0.56
C VAL A 368 -12.66 -4.75 -1.20
N ASN A 369 -12.71 -4.73 -2.52
CA ASN A 369 -13.84 -5.30 -3.25
C ASN A 369 -13.72 -6.84 -3.25
N PRO A 370 -14.61 -7.58 -2.55
CA PRO A 370 -14.51 -9.05 -2.45
C PRO A 370 -14.71 -9.75 -3.80
N ASN A 371 -15.30 -9.05 -4.78
CA ASN A 371 -15.56 -9.58 -6.12
C ASN A 371 -14.39 -9.34 -7.10
N ASP A 372 -13.39 -8.56 -6.69
CA ASP A 372 -12.15 -8.36 -7.46
C ASP A 372 -10.90 -8.75 -6.65
N PRO A 373 -10.30 -9.92 -6.89
CA PRO A 373 -9.08 -10.33 -6.19
C PRO A 373 -7.90 -9.36 -6.34
N THR A 374 -7.91 -8.50 -7.37
CA THR A 374 -6.84 -7.51 -7.57
C THR A 374 -6.96 -6.31 -6.63
N SER A 375 -8.14 -6.11 -6.03
CA SER A 375 -8.36 -5.12 -4.97
C SER A 375 -7.51 -5.42 -3.73
N ASN A 376 -7.34 -6.71 -3.38
CA ASN A 376 -6.47 -7.17 -2.30
C ASN A 376 -5.04 -7.44 -2.82
N TYR A 377 -4.32 -6.38 -3.07
CA TYR A 377 -3.02 -6.45 -3.75
C TYR A 377 -1.85 -6.90 -2.88
N LEU A 378 -1.91 -6.77 -1.56
CA LEU A 378 -0.83 -7.13 -0.65
C LEU A 378 -0.79 -8.64 -0.37
N LYS A 379 0.37 -9.24 -0.37
CA LYS A 379 0.63 -10.63 0.05
C LYS A 379 1.91 -10.64 0.86
N VAL A 380 1.82 -11.08 2.11
CA VAL A 380 2.97 -11.22 3.00
C VAL A 380 2.97 -12.63 3.59
N TYR A 381 4.01 -13.40 3.29
CA TYR A 381 4.22 -14.70 3.90
C TYR A 381 5.25 -14.61 5.03
N THR A 382 4.90 -15.16 6.19
CA THR A 382 5.86 -15.51 7.23
C THR A 382 6.29 -16.96 7.02
N ILE A 383 7.59 -17.17 6.78
CA ILE A 383 8.17 -18.47 6.43
C ILE A 383 9.21 -18.83 7.48
N LYS A 384 8.99 -19.93 8.21
CA LYS A 384 9.98 -20.52 9.08
C LYS A 384 10.81 -21.52 8.29
N VAL A 385 12.11 -21.30 8.25
CA VAL A 385 13.05 -22.12 7.48
C VAL A 385 13.70 -23.12 8.42
N ASN A 386 13.62 -24.42 8.09
CA ASN A 386 14.16 -25.50 8.89
C ASN A 386 15.49 -25.95 8.23
N LYS A 387 16.61 -25.37 8.67
CA LYS A 387 17.96 -25.72 8.23
C LYS A 387 18.64 -26.55 9.30
#